data_fa0da32ef89d760c66a640aa529cbea5
#
_entry.id   fa0da32ef89d760c66a640aa529cbea5
#
_cell.length_a   1.000
_cell.length_b   1.000
_cell.length_c   1.000
_cell.angle_alpha   90.00
_cell.angle_beta   90.00
_cell.angle_gamma   90.00
#
_symmetry.space_group_name_H-M   'P 1'
#
loop_
_entity.id
_entity.type
_entity.pdbx_description
1 polymer ?
#
loop_
_entity_poly.entity_id
_entity_poly.type
_entity_poly.pdbx_seq_one_letter_code
_entity_poly.pdbx_strand_id
1 'polypeptide(L)'
;TLIFGLRKYILCFLITLYAFSLNANEEIISNTEVIVVDGDTIKFNNKKIRLHGIDTPEIKQICKNNKDENYKCGIKAKLVLINLINKHEIKCLINGKDRYKRLIGTCFIKDLNINSWLVKNGWALAYRKYSSKYTDEEDWAKNNLKGLWQGEFLEPWKWRKK
;
A
#
# COMPACT_ATOMS: atom_id res chain seq x y z
N THR A 1 12.67 41.14 -42.17
CA THR A 1 12.00 41.28 -40.84
C THR A 1 10.97 40.18 -40.58
N LEU A 2 10.41 39.53 -41.64
CA LEU A 2 9.42 38.41 -41.45
C LEU A 2 10.05 37.09 -41.02
N ILE A 3 11.32 36.86 -41.31
CA ILE A 3 12.01 35.58 -41.01
C ILE A 3 12.34 35.45 -39.49
N PHE A 4 12.56 36.57 -38.78
CA PHE A 4 12.85 36.55 -37.34
C PHE A 4 11.62 36.22 -36.48
N GLY A 5 10.39 36.56 -36.95
CA GLY A 5 9.16 36.25 -36.25
C GLY A 5 8.84 34.75 -36.24
N LEU A 6 9.05 34.06 -37.35
CA LEU A 6 8.73 32.65 -37.52
C LEU A 6 9.62 31.73 -36.63
N ARG A 7 10.89 32.08 -36.42
CA ARG A 7 11.81 31.34 -35.56
C ARG A 7 11.41 31.34 -34.07
N LYS A 8 10.83 32.44 -33.61
CA LYS A 8 10.37 32.56 -32.20
C LYS A 8 9.15 31.66 -31.93
N TYR A 9 8.22 31.57 -32.88
CA TYR A 9 7.03 30.73 -32.71
C TYR A 9 7.35 29.24 -32.84
N ILE A 10 8.30 28.86 -33.72
CA ILE A 10 8.76 27.47 -33.84
C ILE A 10 9.46 27.01 -32.57
N LEU A 11 10.27 27.85 -31.91
CA LEU A 11 10.93 27.52 -30.66
C LEU A 11 9.94 27.38 -29.48
N CYS A 12 8.90 28.23 -29.42
CA CYS A 12 7.83 28.10 -28.43
C CYS A 12 7.01 26.85 -28.63
N PHE A 13 6.73 26.47 -29.88
CA PHE A 13 5.96 25.25 -30.19
C PHE A 13 6.72 23.97 -29.86
N LEU A 14 8.05 23.96 -30.02
CA LEU A 14 8.89 22.83 -29.63
C LEU A 14 9.03 22.66 -28.11
N ILE A 15 9.00 23.76 -27.35
CA ILE A 15 9.07 23.71 -25.88
C ILE A 15 7.75 23.20 -25.29
N THR A 16 6.61 23.49 -25.90
CA THR A 16 5.30 22.99 -25.45
C THR A 16 5.09 21.49 -25.75
N LEU A 17 5.76 20.95 -26.76
CA LEU A 17 5.71 19.51 -27.07
C LEU A 17 6.58 18.66 -26.14
N TYR A 18 7.58 19.23 -25.48
CA TYR A 18 8.44 18.51 -24.51
C TYR A 18 7.82 18.36 -23.11
N ALA A 19 6.76 19.09 -22.81
CA ALA A 19 6.10 19.04 -21.49
C ALA A 19 5.06 17.92 -21.36
N PHE A 20 4.87 17.06 -22.39
CA PHE A 20 3.77 16.07 -22.42
C PHE A 20 4.22 14.61 -22.31
N SER A 21 5.41 14.34 -21.80
CA SER A 21 5.95 12.95 -21.75
C SER A 21 6.53 12.58 -20.41
N LEU A 22 5.78 12.73 -19.32
CA LEU A 22 6.05 12.08 -18.03
C LEU A 22 4.75 11.58 -17.39
N ASN A 23 3.92 10.90 -18.15
CA ASN A 23 2.97 9.97 -17.55
C ASN A 23 3.69 8.64 -17.43
N ALA A 24 4.28 8.39 -16.26
CA ALA A 24 4.50 7.01 -15.84
C ALA A 24 3.15 6.30 -15.98
N ASN A 25 3.08 5.26 -16.82
CA ASN A 25 1.87 4.47 -17.01
C ASN A 25 1.50 3.83 -15.67
N GLU A 26 0.66 4.50 -14.88
CA GLU A 26 0.10 3.97 -13.66
C GLU A 26 -0.97 2.96 -14.08
N GLU A 27 -0.66 1.67 -13.96
CA GLU A 27 -1.62 0.61 -14.27
C GLU A 27 -2.73 0.64 -13.22
N ILE A 28 -3.97 0.86 -13.65
CA ILE A 28 -5.16 0.81 -12.79
C ILE A 28 -5.80 -0.55 -12.93
N ILE A 29 -5.98 -1.23 -11.81
CA ILE A 29 -6.65 -2.53 -11.74
C ILE A 29 -7.85 -2.40 -10.81
N SER A 30 -9.02 -2.82 -11.29
CA SER A 30 -10.29 -2.79 -10.53
C SER A 30 -10.95 -4.16 -10.55
N ASN A 31 -11.46 -4.62 -9.42
CA ASN A 31 -12.15 -5.91 -9.30
C ASN A 31 -13.00 -6.00 -8.02
N THR A 32 -14.08 -6.79 -8.09
CA THR A 32 -14.95 -7.15 -6.96
C THR A 32 -14.64 -8.54 -6.39
N GLU A 33 -13.96 -9.40 -7.16
CA GLU A 33 -13.57 -10.75 -6.73
C GLU A 33 -12.11 -10.77 -6.29
N VAL A 34 -11.87 -10.39 -5.06
CA VAL A 34 -10.53 -10.27 -4.49
C VAL A 34 -10.33 -11.32 -3.40
N ILE A 35 -9.22 -12.06 -3.49
CA ILE A 35 -8.79 -13.02 -2.49
C ILE A 35 -7.69 -12.38 -1.64
N VAL A 36 -7.86 -12.35 -0.33
CA VAL A 36 -6.81 -11.93 0.61
C VAL A 36 -5.85 -13.08 0.86
N VAL A 37 -4.59 -12.90 0.50
CA VAL A 37 -3.52 -13.89 0.72
C VAL A 37 -3.01 -13.81 2.17
N ASP A 38 -2.64 -12.60 2.59
CA ASP A 38 -2.20 -12.25 3.94
C ASP A 38 -2.60 -10.80 4.26
N GLY A 39 -2.08 -10.22 5.34
CA GLY A 39 -2.50 -8.90 5.80
C GLY A 39 -2.15 -7.74 4.86
N ASP A 40 -1.23 -7.92 3.91
CA ASP A 40 -0.79 -6.89 2.97
C ASP A 40 -0.66 -7.36 1.51
N THR A 41 -1.21 -8.52 1.20
CA THR A 41 -1.20 -9.09 -0.15
C THR A 41 -2.59 -9.57 -0.55
N ILE A 42 -3.11 -9.06 -1.64
CA ILE A 42 -4.36 -9.49 -2.27
C ILE A 42 -4.10 -10.13 -3.62
N LYS A 43 -5.05 -10.92 -4.10
CA LYS A 43 -4.98 -11.60 -5.41
C LYS A 43 -6.32 -11.53 -6.12
N PHE A 44 -6.29 -11.27 -7.41
CA PHE A 44 -7.41 -11.48 -8.33
C PHE A 44 -6.87 -11.86 -9.73
N ASN A 45 -7.61 -12.67 -10.46
CA ASN A 45 -7.23 -13.11 -11.81
C ASN A 45 -5.76 -13.56 -11.92
N ASN A 46 -5.27 -14.39 -11.00
CA ASN A 46 -3.88 -14.85 -10.92
C ASN A 46 -2.80 -13.77 -10.70
N LYS A 47 -3.17 -12.49 -10.60
CA LYS A 47 -2.24 -11.41 -10.25
C LYS A 47 -2.23 -11.20 -8.75
N LYS A 48 -1.03 -11.22 -8.13
CA LYS A 48 -0.84 -10.83 -6.73
C LYS A 48 -0.43 -9.38 -6.65
N ILE A 49 -1.07 -8.62 -5.77
CA ILE A 49 -0.73 -7.23 -5.46
C ILE A 49 -0.28 -7.14 -4.01
N ARG A 50 0.94 -6.67 -3.81
CA ARG A 50 1.47 -6.30 -2.51
C ARG A 50 1.10 -4.83 -2.24
N LEU A 51 0.47 -4.58 -1.12
CA LEU A 51 0.14 -3.22 -0.69
C LEU A 51 1.41 -2.43 -0.39
N HIS A 52 1.62 -1.34 -1.14
CA HIS A 52 2.85 -0.56 -1.10
C HIS A 52 3.02 0.21 0.22
N GLY A 53 4.26 0.29 0.69
CA GLY A 53 4.66 1.14 1.82
C GLY A 53 4.24 0.65 3.20
N ILE A 54 3.63 -0.54 3.31
CA ILE A 54 3.23 -1.14 4.56
C ILE A 54 3.80 -2.54 4.75
N ASP A 55 3.85 -3.02 5.98
CA ASP A 55 4.23 -4.39 6.33
C ASP A 55 3.32 -4.91 7.46
N THR A 56 2.82 -6.13 7.34
CA THR A 56 1.90 -6.74 8.31
C THR A 56 2.53 -7.95 8.97
N PRO A 57 2.08 -8.33 10.17
CA PRO A 57 2.53 -9.57 10.80
C PRO A 57 2.36 -10.76 9.87
N GLU A 58 3.36 -11.63 9.86
CA GLU A 58 3.34 -12.88 9.08
C GLU A 58 2.22 -13.82 9.59
N ILE A 59 1.65 -14.64 8.71
CA ILE A 59 0.51 -15.52 9.04
C ILE A 59 0.76 -16.36 10.30
N LYS A 60 2.00 -16.83 10.51
CA LYS A 60 2.38 -17.63 11.68
C LYS A 60 2.84 -16.80 12.88
N GLN A 61 2.85 -15.48 12.75
CA GLN A 61 3.34 -14.60 13.82
C GLN A 61 2.38 -14.57 15.00
N ILE A 62 2.96 -14.64 16.20
CA ILE A 62 2.27 -14.52 17.48
C ILE A 62 2.66 -13.19 18.10
N CYS A 63 1.66 -12.49 18.63
CA CYS A 63 1.79 -11.24 19.36
C CYS A 63 1.09 -11.38 20.72
N LYS A 64 1.28 -10.43 21.62
CA LYS A 64 0.54 -10.32 22.88
C LYS A 64 -0.48 -9.19 22.80
N ASN A 65 -1.63 -9.41 23.42
CA ASN A 65 -2.64 -8.37 23.56
C ASN A 65 -2.40 -7.50 24.82
N ASN A 66 -3.29 -6.59 25.13
CA ASN A 66 -3.23 -5.71 26.29
C ASN A 66 -3.41 -6.43 27.66
N LYS A 67 -3.68 -7.75 27.65
CA LYS A 67 -3.78 -8.61 28.81
C LYS A 67 -2.61 -9.59 28.91
N ASP A 68 -1.56 -9.39 28.12
CA ASP A 68 -0.39 -10.27 28.02
C ASP A 68 -0.72 -11.67 27.47
N GLU A 69 -1.86 -11.84 26.80
CA GLU A 69 -2.29 -13.09 26.20
C GLU A 69 -1.78 -13.21 24.75
N ASN A 70 -1.26 -14.39 24.42
CA ASN A 70 -0.79 -14.68 23.05
C ASN A 70 -1.96 -14.80 22.06
N TYR A 71 -1.81 -14.20 20.88
CA TYR A 71 -2.75 -14.37 19.79
C TYR A 71 -2.05 -14.39 18.42
N LYS A 72 -2.70 -14.99 17.43
CA LYS A 72 -2.21 -15.10 16.05
C LYS A 72 -2.42 -13.77 15.30
N CYS A 73 -1.52 -12.81 15.50
CA CYS A 73 -1.68 -11.46 14.97
C CYS A 73 -1.62 -11.39 13.44
N GLY A 74 -0.86 -12.26 12.78
CA GLY A 74 -0.85 -12.35 11.32
C GLY A 74 -2.19 -12.81 10.74
N ILE A 75 -2.83 -13.80 11.37
CA ILE A 75 -4.19 -14.22 10.99
C ILE A 75 -5.18 -13.10 11.27
N LYS A 76 -5.04 -12.39 12.38
CA LYS A 76 -5.94 -11.28 12.73
C LYS A 76 -5.83 -10.15 11.72
N ALA A 77 -4.61 -9.76 11.31
CA ALA A 77 -4.41 -8.74 10.27
C ALA A 77 -5.05 -9.15 8.93
N LYS A 78 -4.88 -10.42 8.53
CA LYS A 78 -5.56 -10.96 7.35
C LYS A 78 -7.08 -10.88 7.45
N LEU A 79 -7.67 -11.28 8.58
CA LEU A 79 -9.12 -11.22 8.79
C LEU A 79 -9.64 -9.79 8.77
N VAL A 80 -8.87 -8.84 9.33
CA VAL A 80 -9.21 -7.42 9.27
C VAL A 80 -9.28 -6.94 7.82
N LEU A 81 -8.30 -7.29 7.00
CA LEU A 81 -8.32 -6.94 5.57
C LEU A 81 -9.48 -7.60 4.84
N ILE A 82 -9.79 -8.88 5.10
CA ILE A 82 -10.96 -9.58 4.53
C ILE A 82 -12.24 -8.80 4.85
N ASN A 83 -12.44 -8.44 6.13
CA ASN A 83 -13.64 -7.72 6.57
C ASN A 83 -13.72 -6.31 5.97
N LEU A 84 -12.59 -5.63 5.82
CA LEU A 84 -12.53 -4.30 5.22
C LEU A 84 -12.96 -4.31 3.75
N ILE A 85 -12.45 -5.28 2.98
CA ILE A 85 -12.75 -5.34 1.54
C ILE A 85 -14.09 -5.99 1.20
N ASN A 86 -14.60 -6.86 2.02
CA ASN A 86 -15.92 -7.55 2.03
C ASN A 86 -16.85 -7.22 0.84
N LYS A 87 -16.61 -7.80 -0.33
CA LYS A 87 -17.41 -7.64 -1.57
C LYS A 87 -17.41 -6.20 -2.16
N HIS A 88 -16.61 -5.30 -1.64
CA HIS A 88 -16.41 -4.00 -2.28
C HIS A 88 -15.56 -4.13 -3.56
N GLU A 89 -15.84 -3.29 -4.53
CA GLU A 89 -14.92 -3.09 -5.64
C GLU A 89 -13.63 -2.47 -5.12
N ILE A 90 -12.49 -3.12 -5.42
CA ILE A 90 -11.16 -2.66 -5.05
C ILE A 90 -10.48 -2.10 -6.30
N LYS A 91 -10.07 -0.85 -6.25
CA LYS A 91 -9.27 -0.21 -7.27
C LYS A 91 -7.83 -0.08 -6.77
N CYS A 92 -6.86 -0.57 -7.53
CA CYS A 92 -5.44 -0.44 -7.20
C CYS A 92 -4.69 0.37 -8.27
N LEU A 93 -3.92 1.34 -7.80
CA LEU A 93 -2.94 2.06 -8.60
C LEU A 93 -1.61 1.31 -8.50
N ILE A 94 -1.17 0.77 -9.63
CA ILE A 94 0.05 -0.07 -9.69
C ILE A 94 1.21 0.78 -10.19
N ASN A 95 2.30 0.79 -9.45
CA ASN A 95 3.51 1.55 -9.75
C ASN A 95 4.78 0.70 -9.89
N GLY A 96 4.62 -0.60 -10.10
CA GLY A 96 5.75 -1.48 -10.34
C GLY A 96 5.54 -2.93 -9.94
N LYS A 97 6.63 -3.68 -9.91
CA LYS A 97 6.69 -5.09 -9.48
C LYS A 97 7.86 -5.29 -8.55
N ASP A 98 7.71 -6.20 -7.59
CA ASP A 98 8.81 -6.63 -6.75
C ASP A 98 9.63 -7.78 -7.39
N ARG A 99 10.71 -8.17 -6.72
CA ARG A 99 11.57 -9.28 -7.17
C ARG A 99 10.85 -10.64 -7.25
N TYR A 100 9.70 -10.78 -6.61
CA TYR A 100 8.85 -11.98 -6.64
C TYR A 100 7.75 -11.89 -7.69
N LYS A 101 7.80 -10.90 -8.59
CA LYS A 101 6.84 -10.63 -9.66
C LYS A 101 5.43 -10.25 -9.16
N ARG A 102 5.27 -9.88 -7.87
CA ARG A 102 4.02 -9.30 -7.37
C ARG A 102 3.95 -7.85 -7.86
N LEU A 103 2.75 -7.42 -8.24
CA LEU A 103 2.47 -6.01 -8.49
C LEU A 103 2.58 -5.24 -7.16
N ILE A 104 3.10 -4.04 -7.22
CA ILE A 104 3.15 -3.14 -6.04
C ILE A 104 2.11 -2.06 -6.25
N GLY A 105 1.17 -1.91 -5.30
CA GLY A 105 0.04 -1.01 -5.48
C GLY A 105 -0.45 -0.32 -4.22
N THR A 106 -1.07 0.83 -4.44
CA THR A 106 -1.93 1.50 -3.46
C THR A 106 -3.37 1.20 -3.82
N CYS A 107 -4.11 0.57 -2.91
CA CYS A 107 -5.46 0.09 -3.17
C CYS A 107 -6.53 0.89 -2.41
N PHE A 108 -7.72 0.97 -3.00
CA PHE A 108 -8.80 1.81 -2.53
C PHE A 108 -10.14 1.08 -2.58
N ILE A 109 -11.01 1.40 -1.60
CA ILE A 109 -12.45 1.18 -1.65
C ILE A 109 -13.07 2.56 -1.81
N LYS A 110 -13.60 2.91 -3.00
CA LYS A 110 -13.98 4.29 -3.32
C LYS A 110 -12.81 5.24 -3.02
N ASP A 111 -12.99 6.19 -2.11
CA ASP A 111 -11.96 7.15 -1.70
C ASP A 111 -11.11 6.69 -0.50
N LEU A 112 -11.45 5.54 0.10
CA LEU A 112 -10.72 5.01 1.24
C LEU A 112 -9.43 4.32 0.80
N ASN A 113 -8.27 4.88 1.13
CA ASN A 113 -6.98 4.25 0.95
C ASN A 113 -6.81 3.09 1.96
N ILE A 114 -6.83 1.85 1.45
CA ILE A 114 -6.72 0.62 2.26
C ILE A 114 -5.37 0.55 2.99
N ASN A 115 -4.27 0.92 2.31
CA ASN A 115 -2.93 0.88 2.87
C ASN A 115 -2.83 1.81 4.10
N SER A 116 -3.28 3.07 3.95
CA SER A 116 -3.33 4.05 5.03
C SER A 116 -4.24 3.60 6.18
N TRP A 117 -5.42 3.08 5.85
CA TRP A 117 -6.39 2.61 6.84
C TRP A 117 -5.83 1.48 7.71
N LEU A 118 -5.12 0.51 7.12
CA LEU A 118 -4.51 -0.61 7.86
C LEU A 118 -3.46 -0.10 8.85
N VAL A 119 -2.61 0.86 8.44
CA VAL A 119 -1.61 1.45 9.34
C VAL A 119 -2.27 2.26 10.44
N LYS A 120 -3.22 3.14 10.11
CA LYS A 120 -3.94 3.98 11.06
C LYS A 120 -4.72 3.17 12.10
N ASN A 121 -5.21 1.98 11.73
CA ASN A 121 -5.89 1.07 12.66
C ASN A 121 -4.95 0.06 13.32
N GLY A 122 -3.63 0.19 13.12
CA GLY A 122 -2.59 -0.58 13.81
C GLY A 122 -2.49 -2.03 13.37
N TRP A 123 -2.99 -2.41 12.19
CA TRP A 123 -2.89 -3.78 11.65
C TRP A 123 -1.76 -3.95 10.65
N ALA A 124 -1.15 -2.84 10.22
CA ALA A 124 0.08 -2.77 9.46
C ALA A 124 1.03 -1.74 10.07
N LEU A 125 2.32 -1.88 9.80
CA LEU A 125 3.34 -0.90 10.12
C LEU A 125 3.73 -0.14 8.85
N ALA A 126 4.10 1.14 9.00
CA ALA A 126 4.73 1.90 7.92
C ALA A 126 6.09 1.27 7.59
N TYR A 127 6.26 0.76 6.37
CA TYR A 127 7.50 0.12 5.96
C TYR A 127 8.49 1.15 5.42
N ARG A 128 9.14 1.86 6.34
CA ARG A 128 10.00 3.04 6.08
C ARG A 128 11.19 2.74 5.15
N LYS A 129 11.58 1.48 5.00
CA LYS A 129 12.60 1.05 4.04
C LYS A 129 12.19 1.37 2.59
N TYR A 130 10.91 1.35 2.29
CA TYR A 130 10.38 1.54 0.94
C TYR A 130 9.56 2.81 0.77
N SER A 131 8.99 3.37 1.86
CA SER A 131 8.17 4.56 1.79
C SER A 131 7.99 5.19 3.18
N SER A 132 8.01 6.52 3.24
CA SER A 132 7.64 7.30 4.44
C SER A 132 6.16 7.71 4.44
N LYS A 133 5.39 7.32 3.43
CA LYS A 133 4.04 7.82 3.16
C LYS A 133 3.04 7.63 4.32
N TYR A 134 3.21 6.59 5.13
CA TYR A 134 2.25 6.25 6.20
C TYR A 134 2.83 6.40 7.61
N THR A 135 3.84 7.24 7.76
CA THR A 135 4.49 7.50 9.05
C THR A 135 3.56 8.16 10.04
N ASP A 136 2.78 9.14 9.60
CA ASP A 136 1.85 9.89 10.46
C ASP A 136 0.69 9.00 10.93
N GLU A 137 0.18 8.12 10.05
CA GLU A 137 -0.82 7.11 10.41
C GLU A 137 -0.30 6.12 11.44
N GLU A 138 0.97 5.71 11.31
CA GLU A 138 1.59 4.81 12.30
C GLU A 138 1.75 5.51 13.66
N ASP A 139 2.22 6.74 13.69
CA ASP A 139 2.39 7.51 14.93
C ASP A 139 1.03 7.77 15.60
N TRP A 140 -0.01 8.04 14.79
CA TRP A 140 -1.37 8.14 15.31
C TRP A 140 -1.84 6.81 15.92
N ALA A 141 -1.61 5.66 15.25
CA ALA A 141 -1.99 4.34 15.74
C ALA A 141 -1.29 4.00 17.06
N LYS A 142 0.01 4.31 17.19
CA LYS A 142 0.78 4.15 18.43
C LYS A 142 0.19 4.95 19.59
N ASN A 143 -0.02 6.25 19.37
CA ASN A 143 -0.51 7.17 20.38
C ASN A 143 -1.94 6.82 20.83
N ASN A 144 -2.72 6.15 19.98
CA ASN A 144 -4.10 5.73 20.27
C ASN A 144 -4.23 4.24 20.56
N LEU A 145 -3.12 3.52 20.78
CA LEU A 145 -3.07 2.09 21.10
C LEU A 145 -3.94 1.23 20.17
N LYS A 146 -3.85 1.47 18.84
CA LYS A 146 -4.67 0.74 17.85
C LYS A 146 -4.04 -0.59 17.46
N GLY A 147 -4.90 -1.59 17.24
CA GLY A 147 -4.50 -2.90 16.72
C GLY A 147 -3.34 -3.53 17.48
N LEU A 148 -2.21 -3.76 16.82
CA LEU A 148 -0.99 -4.32 17.41
C LEU A 148 -0.41 -3.48 18.56
N TRP A 149 -0.60 -2.16 18.51
CA TRP A 149 -0.05 -1.21 19.50
C TRP A 149 -0.71 -1.28 20.87
N GLN A 150 -1.74 -2.13 21.04
CA GLN A 150 -2.35 -2.41 22.35
C GLN A 150 -1.48 -3.32 23.24
N GLY A 151 -0.52 -4.03 22.66
CA GLY A 151 0.27 -5.02 23.38
C GLY A 151 1.68 -5.11 22.82
N GLU A 152 2.28 -6.29 22.90
CA GLU A 152 3.65 -6.52 22.45
C GLU A 152 3.70 -7.31 21.17
N PHE A 153 4.54 -6.88 20.25
CA PHE A 153 4.80 -7.59 18.99
C PHE A 153 6.22 -7.32 18.50
N LEU A 154 6.72 -8.23 17.68
CA LEU A 154 7.94 -8.01 16.93
C LEU A 154 7.58 -7.43 15.56
N GLU A 155 8.31 -6.45 15.09
CA GLU A 155 8.07 -5.92 13.74
C GLU A 155 8.23 -7.04 12.70
N PRO A 156 7.36 -7.11 11.67
CA PRO A 156 7.33 -8.22 10.72
C PRO A 156 8.68 -8.48 10.05
N TRP A 157 9.42 -7.44 9.69
CA TRP A 157 10.75 -7.56 9.10
C TRP A 157 11.82 -8.11 10.06
N LYS A 158 11.66 -7.94 11.38
CA LYS A 158 12.50 -8.58 12.38
C LYS A 158 12.09 -10.03 12.60
N TRP A 159 10.78 -10.30 12.64
CA TRP A 159 10.25 -11.65 12.80
C TRP A 159 10.72 -12.58 11.67
N ARG A 160 10.78 -12.11 10.41
CA ARG A 160 11.30 -12.89 9.27
C ARG A 160 12.78 -13.25 9.35
N LYS A 161 13.55 -12.64 10.26
CA LYS A 161 14.98 -12.91 10.43
C LYS A 161 15.29 -13.89 11.57
N LYS A 162 14.28 -14.35 12.32
CA LYS A 162 14.39 -15.40 13.32
C LYS A 162 14.44 -16.76 12.64
#